data_80e8066e4f60e682f5c6e76b8092f3e2
#
_entry.id   80e8066e4f60e682f5c6e76b8092f3e2
#
_cell.length_a   1.000
_cell.length_b   1.000
_cell.length_c   1.000
_cell.angle_alpha   90.00
_cell.angle_beta   90.00
_cell.angle_gamma   90.00
#
_symmetry.space_group_name_H-M   'P 1'
#
loop_
_entity.id
_entity.type
_entity.pdbx_description
1 polymer ?
#
loop_
_entity_poly.entity_id
_entity_poly.type
_entity_poly.pdbx_seq_one_letter_code
_entity_poly.pdbx_strand_id
1 'polypeptide(L)'
;MPQENLESFFRFYKAEPQQMEAVQLLQSAMPDSLLKSDSAWIVKYRDKPAAPQLDNPLQVPYQSQRDNASGTGYRECFSSSCAMVAMYWGKIKNDDAYNEVRAKFGDSTDAQAQVRALRSLGLAAEFKVNGNPDALKNQVLNGRPTPVGWLHKGAVPGTGGGHYAVICGYTDSAWVVNDPYGDCDLVNGGYPGSVNGKMLNYSYKNWNPRWEVDGPSTGWYVDIWDPAKK
;
A
#
# COMPACT_ATOMS: atom_id res chain seq x y z
N MET A 1 -5.65 -26.43 -28.28
CA MET A 1 -4.94 -25.17 -28.63
C MET A 1 -3.53 -25.54 -29.03
N PRO A 2 -2.92 -24.94 -30.07
CA PRO A 2 -1.54 -25.21 -30.46
C PRO A 2 -0.58 -24.84 -29.31
N GLN A 3 0.51 -25.57 -29.18
CA GLN A 3 1.50 -25.48 -28.11
C GLN A 3 2.10 -24.03 -27.99
N GLU A 4 2.24 -23.31 -29.10
CA GLU A 4 2.72 -21.92 -29.15
C GLU A 4 1.80 -20.92 -28.39
N ASN A 5 0.50 -21.18 -28.33
CA ASN A 5 -0.44 -20.31 -27.59
C ASN A 5 -0.36 -20.51 -26.08
N LEU A 6 0.01 -21.70 -25.61
CA LEU A 6 0.22 -21.97 -24.19
C LEU A 6 1.51 -21.29 -23.68
N GLU A 7 2.62 -21.37 -24.41
CA GLU A 7 3.89 -20.73 -24.02
C GLU A 7 3.77 -19.20 -23.99
N SER A 8 3.06 -18.60 -24.96
CA SER A 8 2.81 -17.16 -25.00
C SER A 8 1.87 -16.73 -23.87
N PHE A 9 0.84 -17.49 -23.55
CA PHE A 9 -0.04 -17.28 -22.42
C PHE A 9 0.74 -17.32 -21.10
N PHE A 10 1.60 -18.29 -20.87
CA PHE A 10 2.38 -18.42 -19.65
C PHE A 10 3.53 -17.38 -19.53
N ARG A 11 4.08 -16.89 -20.63
CA ARG A 11 5.04 -15.77 -20.60
C ARG A 11 4.38 -14.46 -20.13
N PHE A 12 3.13 -14.23 -20.53
CA PHE A 12 2.36 -13.06 -20.14
C PHE A 12 2.00 -13.10 -18.64
N TYR A 13 1.69 -14.29 -18.09
CA TYR A 13 1.23 -14.49 -16.72
C TYR A 13 2.35 -14.72 -15.68
N LYS A 14 3.60 -14.48 -16.01
CA LYS A 14 4.75 -14.69 -15.11
C LYS A 14 4.80 -13.74 -13.89
N ALA A 15 3.92 -12.76 -13.81
CA ALA A 15 4.06 -11.63 -12.91
C ALA A 15 3.06 -11.55 -11.74
N GLU A 16 1.92 -12.29 -11.75
CA GLU A 16 0.84 -12.02 -10.80
C GLU A 16 0.43 -13.25 -9.96
N PRO A 17 0.48 -13.17 -8.59
CA PRO A 17 0.08 -14.29 -7.71
C PRO A 17 -1.37 -14.75 -7.88
N GLN A 18 -2.32 -13.86 -8.17
CA GLN A 18 -3.73 -14.19 -8.42
C GLN A 18 -3.92 -15.04 -9.68
N GLN A 19 -2.98 -14.97 -10.59
CA GLN A 19 -2.98 -15.74 -11.82
C GLN A 19 -2.45 -17.16 -11.62
N MET A 20 -1.68 -17.40 -10.55
CA MET A 20 -1.26 -18.73 -10.14
C MET A 20 -2.44 -19.60 -9.69
N GLU A 21 -3.45 -19.01 -9.06
CA GLU A 21 -4.69 -19.72 -8.68
C GLU A 21 -5.50 -20.10 -9.92
N ALA A 22 -5.61 -19.21 -10.91
CA ALA A 22 -6.23 -19.49 -12.20
C ALA A 22 -5.45 -20.57 -12.99
N VAL A 23 -4.13 -20.57 -12.91
CA VAL A 23 -3.28 -21.62 -13.51
C VAL A 23 -3.47 -22.95 -12.80
N GLN A 24 -3.60 -22.99 -11.48
CA GLN A 24 -3.89 -24.20 -10.72
C GLN A 24 -5.28 -24.77 -11.03
N LEU A 25 -6.29 -23.90 -11.17
CA LEU A 25 -7.65 -24.28 -11.61
C LEU A 25 -7.66 -24.83 -13.05
N LEU A 26 -6.91 -24.22 -13.95
CA LEU A 26 -6.75 -24.72 -15.33
C LEU A 26 -6.01 -26.06 -15.36
N GLN A 27 -5.01 -26.27 -14.51
CA GLN A 27 -4.29 -27.53 -14.40
C GLN A 27 -5.16 -28.66 -13.84
N SER A 28 -6.04 -28.37 -12.88
CA SER A 28 -6.99 -29.33 -12.33
C SER A 28 -8.08 -29.75 -13.32
N ALA A 29 -8.33 -28.94 -14.34
CA ALA A 29 -9.31 -29.17 -15.40
C ALA A 29 -8.70 -29.79 -16.68
N MET A 30 -7.36 -29.94 -16.76
CA MET A 30 -6.69 -30.52 -17.92
C MET A 30 -6.66 -32.05 -17.88
N PRO A 31 -6.92 -32.71 -19.00
CA PRO A 31 -6.75 -34.17 -19.10
C PRO A 31 -5.29 -34.60 -18.84
N ASP A 32 -5.08 -35.69 -18.13
CA ASP A 32 -3.76 -36.28 -17.80
C ASP A 32 -2.82 -36.47 -19.01
N SER A 33 -3.38 -36.62 -20.21
CA SER A 33 -2.63 -36.76 -21.45
C SER A 33 -1.87 -35.46 -21.87
N LEU A 34 -2.40 -34.30 -21.47
CA LEU A 34 -1.76 -32.99 -21.71
C LEU A 34 -0.75 -32.62 -20.62
N LEU A 35 -0.90 -33.19 -19.43
CA LEU A 35 0.04 -33.02 -18.32
C LEU A 35 1.32 -33.86 -18.47
N LYS A 36 1.29 -34.89 -19.34
CA LYS A 36 2.43 -35.79 -19.58
C LYS A 36 3.39 -35.35 -20.68
N SER A 37 3.07 -34.29 -21.43
CA SER A 37 4.00 -33.75 -22.42
C SER A 37 5.04 -32.88 -21.74
N ASP A 38 6.18 -33.43 -21.54
CA ASP A 38 7.51 -32.85 -21.26
C ASP A 38 7.57 -31.34 -20.95
N SER A 39 7.27 -31.00 -19.77
CA SER A 39 7.59 -29.67 -19.35
C SER A 39 8.28 -29.73 -17.98
N ALA A 40 9.59 -29.93 -18.04
CA ALA A 40 10.49 -29.78 -16.89
C ALA A 40 10.26 -28.45 -16.12
N TRP A 41 9.63 -27.47 -16.76
CA TRP A 41 9.21 -26.23 -16.16
C TRP A 41 7.90 -26.36 -15.34
N ILE A 42 6.92 -27.22 -15.72
CA ILE A 42 5.71 -27.47 -14.91
C ILE A 42 6.12 -28.10 -13.58
N VAL A 43 7.02 -29.10 -13.60
CA VAL A 43 7.57 -29.72 -12.39
C VAL A 43 8.29 -28.68 -11.53
N LYS A 44 9.10 -27.82 -12.15
CA LYS A 44 9.85 -26.75 -11.45
C LYS A 44 8.96 -25.71 -10.75
N TYR A 45 7.72 -25.49 -11.25
CA TYR A 45 6.79 -24.56 -10.63
C TYR A 45 5.81 -25.25 -9.69
N ARG A 46 5.42 -26.51 -9.93
CA ARG A 46 4.56 -27.30 -9.05
C ARG A 46 5.18 -27.54 -7.67
N ASP A 47 6.51 -27.73 -7.63
CA ASP A 47 7.24 -28.06 -6.40
C ASP A 47 7.86 -26.81 -5.74
N LYS A 48 7.57 -25.61 -6.28
CA LYS A 48 7.93 -24.37 -5.60
C LYS A 48 6.99 -24.19 -4.42
N PRO A 49 7.51 -24.06 -3.17
CA PRO A 49 6.63 -23.71 -2.05
C PRO A 49 5.82 -22.49 -2.43
N ALA A 50 4.51 -22.51 -2.17
CA ALA A 50 3.67 -21.34 -2.36
C ALA A 50 4.37 -20.15 -1.70
N ALA A 51 4.46 -19.03 -2.42
CA ALA A 51 4.97 -17.82 -1.81
C ALA A 51 4.21 -17.61 -0.50
N PRO A 52 4.90 -17.25 0.61
CA PRO A 52 4.21 -17.04 1.87
C PRO A 52 3.05 -16.08 1.62
N GLN A 53 1.84 -16.54 1.92
CA GLN A 53 0.64 -15.71 1.81
C GLN A 53 0.81 -14.61 2.85
N LEU A 54 1.11 -13.39 2.39
CA LEU A 54 1.24 -12.25 3.28
C LEU A 54 -0.15 -11.86 3.80
N ASP A 55 -0.19 -11.37 5.03
CA ASP A 55 -1.42 -10.90 5.64
C ASP A 55 -2.06 -9.77 4.78
N ASN A 56 -3.35 -9.88 4.55
CA ASN A 56 -4.14 -8.80 3.98
C ASN A 56 -5.43 -8.66 4.84
N PRO A 57 -5.53 -7.60 5.65
CA PRO A 57 -4.62 -6.45 5.75
C PRO A 57 -3.33 -6.73 6.56
N LEU A 58 -2.26 -6.02 6.21
CA LEU A 58 -1.01 -5.99 6.96
C LEU A 58 -1.25 -5.41 8.35
N GLN A 59 -0.66 -6.02 9.38
CA GLN A 59 -0.85 -5.61 10.78
C GLN A 59 0.02 -4.39 11.12
N VAL A 60 -0.35 -3.22 10.60
CA VAL A 60 0.37 -1.96 10.78
C VAL A 60 -0.01 -1.33 12.13
N PRO A 61 0.95 -1.02 13.01
CA PRO A 61 0.67 -0.28 14.25
C PRO A 61 0.02 1.07 13.95
N TYR A 62 -1.08 1.39 14.66
CA TYR A 62 -1.77 2.66 14.49
C TYR A 62 -1.18 3.75 15.38
N GLN A 63 -1.03 4.97 14.84
CA GLN A 63 -0.71 6.19 15.56
C GLN A 63 -1.69 7.29 15.15
N SER A 64 -2.10 8.11 16.13
CA SER A 64 -2.94 9.27 15.89
C SER A 64 -2.06 10.52 15.86
N GLN A 65 -2.16 11.31 14.79
CA GLN A 65 -1.46 12.62 14.76
C GLN A 65 -1.99 13.62 15.79
N ARG A 66 -3.18 13.35 16.37
CA ARG A 66 -3.91 14.30 17.24
C ARG A 66 -3.36 14.36 18.66
N ASP A 67 -2.58 13.38 19.07
CA ASP A 67 -1.93 13.29 20.38
C ASP A 67 -0.42 13.48 20.33
N ASN A 68 0.13 13.91 19.18
CA ASN A 68 1.55 14.20 19.01
C ASN A 68 2.04 15.26 20.01
N ALA A 69 3.14 14.97 20.70
CA ALA A 69 3.72 15.83 21.73
C ALA A 69 4.29 17.15 21.18
N SER A 70 4.47 17.25 19.87
CA SER A 70 4.95 18.47 19.18
C SER A 70 4.03 19.69 19.35
N GLY A 71 2.73 19.46 19.66
CA GLY A 71 1.69 20.50 19.62
C GLY A 71 1.30 20.94 18.20
N THR A 72 1.93 20.39 17.17
CA THR A 72 1.64 20.67 15.74
C THR A 72 0.98 19.50 15.02
N GLY A 73 0.41 18.56 15.78
CA GLY A 73 -0.24 17.35 15.26
C GLY A 73 -1.27 17.60 14.15
N TYR A 74 -1.93 18.77 14.16
CA TYR A 74 -2.92 19.14 13.13
C TYR A 74 -2.35 19.16 11.69
N ARG A 75 -1.03 19.20 11.52
CA ARG A 75 -0.34 19.19 10.21
C ARG A 75 0.64 18.02 10.02
N GLU A 76 0.64 17.03 10.91
CA GLU A 76 1.63 15.95 10.95
C GLU A 76 1.13 14.62 10.37
N CYS A 77 0.03 14.64 9.59
CA CYS A 77 -0.51 13.42 8.98
C CYS A 77 0.52 12.63 8.19
N PHE A 78 1.39 13.29 7.43
CA PHE A 78 2.44 12.65 6.66
C PHE A 78 3.49 11.99 7.57
N SER A 79 3.92 12.69 8.63
CA SER A 79 4.88 12.14 9.59
C SER A 79 4.31 10.94 10.34
N SER A 80 3.06 11.04 10.87
CA SER A 80 2.43 9.91 11.58
C SER A 80 2.18 8.72 10.65
N SER A 81 1.84 8.96 9.37
CA SER A 81 1.74 7.88 8.37
C SER A 81 3.08 7.20 8.11
N CYS A 82 4.15 7.95 7.91
CA CYS A 82 5.49 7.38 7.74
C CYS A 82 5.99 6.68 9.00
N ALA A 83 5.65 7.20 10.19
CA ALA A 83 5.96 6.58 11.48
C ALA A 83 5.30 5.21 11.61
N MET A 84 4.01 5.07 11.29
CA MET A 84 3.30 3.80 11.32
C MET A 84 4.00 2.74 10.45
N VAL A 85 4.49 3.12 9.27
CA VAL A 85 5.24 2.22 8.39
C VAL A 85 6.63 1.90 8.96
N ALA A 86 7.35 2.89 9.51
CA ALA A 86 8.64 2.65 10.18
C ALA A 86 8.50 1.75 11.42
N MET A 87 7.39 1.87 12.16
CA MET A 87 7.04 0.96 13.27
C MET A 87 6.76 -0.46 12.78
N TYR A 88 6.03 -0.62 11.68
CA TYR A 88 5.77 -1.92 11.06
C TYR A 88 7.08 -2.65 10.71
N TRP A 89 8.07 -1.92 10.25
CA TRP A 89 9.41 -2.45 9.99
C TRP A 89 10.31 -2.56 11.25
N GLY A 90 9.80 -2.17 12.43
CA GLY A 90 10.53 -2.25 13.70
C GLY A 90 11.68 -1.23 13.83
N LYS A 91 11.60 -0.09 13.13
CA LYS A 91 12.68 0.92 13.09
C LYS A 91 12.49 2.07 14.06
N ILE A 92 11.28 2.28 14.57
CA ILE A 92 10.94 3.38 15.49
C ILE A 92 9.85 2.90 16.46
N LYS A 93 9.72 3.55 17.62
CA LYS A 93 8.77 3.12 18.67
C LYS A 93 7.39 3.78 18.57
N ASN A 94 7.31 5.01 18.09
CA ASN A 94 6.08 5.80 17.93
C ASN A 94 6.32 6.98 16.96
N ASP A 95 5.29 7.77 16.69
CA ASP A 95 5.36 8.91 15.78
C ASP A 95 6.05 10.14 16.37
N ASP A 96 6.01 10.37 17.70
CA ASP A 96 6.80 11.41 18.34
C ASP A 96 8.31 11.20 18.13
N ALA A 97 8.79 9.97 18.36
CA ALA A 97 10.18 9.63 18.09
C ALA A 97 10.53 9.77 16.58
N TYR A 98 9.57 9.44 15.70
CA TYR A 98 9.75 9.63 14.27
C TYR A 98 9.83 11.13 13.92
N ASN A 99 8.98 11.98 14.51
CA ASN A 99 8.99 13.43 14.33
C ASN A 99 10.33 14.06 14.71
N GLU A 100 10.97 13.58 15.81
CA GLU A 100 12.32 14.02 16.21
C GLU A 100 13.37 13.69 15.13
N VAL A 101 13.27 12.52 14.50
CA VAL A 101 14.17 12.13 13.41
C VAL A 101 13.89 12.95 12.16
N ARG A 102 12.63 13.06 11.74
CA ARG A 102 12.21 13.79 10.55
C ARG A 102 12.57 15.27 10.62
N ALA A 103 12.39 15.91 11.79
CA ALA A 103 12.68 17.34 11.99
C ALA A 103 14.13 17.71 11.65
N LYS A 104 15.07 16.79 11.72
CA LYS A 104 16.47 17.01 11.30
C LYS A 104 16.64 17.17 9.80
N PHE A 105 15.63 16.81 9.01
CA PHE A 105 15.67 16.83 7.55
C PHE A 105 14.76 17.86 6.90
N GLY A 106 13.80 18.41 7.65
CA GLY A 106 12.90 19.44 7.14
C GLY A 106 11.50 19.42 7.76
N ASP A 107 10.56 20.05 7.08
CA ASP A 107 9.18 20.22 7.53
C ASP A 107 8.37 18.89 7.44
N SER A 108 7.32 18.78 8.27
CA SER A 108 6.45 17.61 8.30
C SER A 108 5.67 17.37 7.00
N THR A 109 5.49 18.39 6.18
CA THR A 109 4.81 18.34 4.89
C THR A 109 5.75 18.14 3.70
N ASP A 110 7.07 18.18 3.92
CA ASP A 110 8.08 17.98 2.87
C ASP A 110 8.31 16.49 2.60
N ALA A 111 7.98 16.04 1.40
CA ALA A 111 8.16 14.64 0.98
C ALA A 111 9.63 14.20 1.04
N GLN A 112 10.58 15.09 0.73
CA GLN A 112 12.01 14.76 0.77
C GLN A 112 12.53 14.67 2.22
N ALA A 113 11.97 15.45 3.16
CA ALA A 113 12.26 15.27 4.57
C ALA A 113 11.81 13.91 5.09
N GLN A 114 10.61 13.45 4.69
CA GLN A 114 10.11 12.12 5.03
C GLN A 114 10.99 11.02 4.45
N VAL A 115 11.35 11.11 3.17
CA VAL A 115 12.21 10.13 2.50
C VAL A 115 13.59 10.05 3.18
N ARG A 116 14.20 11.19 3.50
CA ARG A 116 15.51 11.24 4.21
C ARG A 116 15.42 10.66 5.62
N ALA A 117 14.34 10.94 6.34
CA ALA A 117 14.10 10.40 7.67
C ALA A 117 13.99 8.86 7.63
N LEU A 118 13.17 8.32 6.73
CA LEU A 118 13.02 6.87 6.57
C LEU A 118 14.35 6.18 6.20
N ARG A 119 15.11 6.78 5.29
CA ARG A 119 16.43 6.27 4.88
C ARG A 119 17.43 6.31 6.04
N SER A 120 17.40 7.33 6.90
CA SER A 120 18.26 7.41 8.08
C SER A 120 17.95 6.33 9.13
N LEU A 121 16.74 5.77 9.10
CA LEU A 121 16.30 4.62 9.91
C LEU A 121 16.66 3.26 9.26
N GLY A 122 17.37 3.26 8.14
CA GLY A 122 17.78 2.03 7.43
C GLY A 122 16.71 1.44 6.51
N LEU A 123 15.65 2.17 6.24
CA LEU A 123 14.64 1.79 5.22
C LEU A 123 15.05 2.33 3.85
N ALA A 124 14.68 1.61 2.80
CA ALA A 124 14.62 2.20 1.47
C ALA A 124 13.29 2.96 1.35
N ALA A 125 13.32 4.14 0.75
CA ALA A 125 12.14 4.97 0.57
C ALA A 125 12.25 5.84 -0.69
N GLU A 126 11.13 5.97 -1.43
CA GLU A 126 11.03 6.80 -2.63
C GLU A 126 9.64 7.43 -2.69
N PHE A 127 9.56 8.75 -2.91
CA PHE A 127 8.31 9.44 -3.15
C PHE A 127 7.94 9.35 -4.63
N LYS A 128 6.72 8.91 -4.91
CA LYS A 128 6.19 8.67 -6.25
C LYS A 128 4.89 9.44 -6.47
N VAL A 129 4.68 9.84 -7.74
CA VAL A 129 3.52 10.64 -8.18
C VAL A 129 2.74 9.95 -9.31
N ASN A 130 3.00 8.68 -9.53
CA ASN A 130 2.42 7.86 -10.60
C ASN A 130 1.67 6.64 -10.06
N GLY A 131 1.13 6.76 -8.84
CA GLY A 131 0.38 5.69 -8.21
C GLY A 131 -0.95 5.42 -8.90
N ASN A 132 -1.34 4.15 -8.89
CA ASN A 132 -2.65 3.66 -9.31
C ASN A 132 -3.08 2.48 -8.41
N PRO A 133 -4.33 2.03 -8.48
CA PRO A 133 -4.81 0.94 -7.64
C PRO A 133 -3.97 -0.34 -7.71
N ASP A 134 -3.47 -0.72 -8.88
CA ASP A 134 -2.65 -1.93 -9.04
C ASP A 134 -1.28 -1.76 -8.35
N ALA A 135 -0.68 -0.58 -8.43
CA ALA A 135 0.56 -0.29 -7.72
C ALA A 135 0.38 -0.44 -6.20
N LEU A 136 -0.71 0.06 -5.62
CA LEU A 136 -0.98 -0.09 -4.18
C LEU A 136 -1.29 -1.54 -3.79
N LYS A 137 -2.06 -2.28 -4.60
CA LYS A 137 -2.29 -3.71 -4.37
C LYS A 137 -0.97 -4.48 -4.38
N ASN A 138 -0.09 -4.19 -5.33
CA ASN A 138 1.24 -4.79 -5.42
C ASN A 138 2.10 -4.47 -4.19
N GLN A 139 2.01 -3.27 -3.62
CA GLN A 139 2.68 -2.95 -2.36
C GLN A 139 2.19 -3.88 -1.23
N VAL A 140 0.87 -4.00 -1.05
CA VAL A 140 0.29 -4.88 -0.03
C VAL A 140 0.72 -6.33 -0.24
N LEU A 141 0.65 -6.84 -1.48
CA LEU A 141 1.07 -8.21 -1.83
C LEU A 141 2.56 -8.47 -1.57
N ASN A 142 3.38 -7.42 -1.52
CA ASN A 142 4.79 -7.51 -1.15
C ASN A 142 5.05 -7.21 0.34
N GLY A 143 4.01 -7.14 1.18
CA GLY A 143 4.13 -6.84 2.61
C GLY A 143 4.57 -5.42 2.92
N ARG A 144 4.27 -4.46 2.05
CA ARG A 144 4.70 -3.06 2.12
C ARG A 144 3.53 -2.13 2.39
N PRO A 145 3.23 -1.79 3.65
CA PRO A 145 2.23 -0.77 3.93
C PRO A 145 2.71 0.57 3.35
N THR A 146 1.79 1.35 2.79
CA THR A 146 2.15 2.47 1.91
C THR A 146 1.49 3.77 2.35
N PRO A 147 2.25 4.80 2.76
CA PRO A 147 1.71 6.14 2.95
C PRO A 147 1.27 6.74 1.62
N VAL A 148 0.05 7.27 1.58
CA VAL A 148 -0.58 7.87 0.39
C VAL A 148 -1.08 9.28 0.69
N GLY A 149 -0.87 10.19 -0.26
CA GLY A 149 -1.33 11.59 -0.16
C GLY A 149 -2.59 11.79 -1.00
N TRP A 150 -3.66 12.35 -0.40
CA TRP A 150 -4.97 12.51 -1.03
C TRP A 150 -5.71 13.76 -0.56
N LEU A 151 -6.80 14.15 -1.21
CA LEU A 151 -7.60 15.34 -0.90
C LEU A 151 -8.78 14.99 0.01
N HIS A 152 -8.77 15.48 1.26
CA HIS A 152 -9.78 15.12 2.26
C HIS A 152 -10.95 16.13 2.37
N LYS A 153 -10.88 17.31 1.75
CA LYS A 153 -11.93 18.33 1.83
C LYS A 153 -12.82 18.34 0.59
N GLY A 154 -14.06 18.81 0.79
CA GLY A 154 -15.07 18.96 -0.25
C GLY A 154 -15.67 17.64 -0.71
N ALA A 155 -16.75 17.72 -1.49
CA ALA A 155 -17.38 16.56 -2.10
C ALA A 155 -16.45 15.86 -3.10
N VAL A 156 -16.69 14.56 -3.35
CA VAL A 156 -15.94 13.77 -4.36
C VAL A 156 -15.99 14.48 -5.72
N PRO A 157 -14.85 14.68 -6.38
CA PRO A 157 -13.53 14.05 -6.21
C PRO A 157 -12.61 14.71 -5.17
N GLY A 158 -13.06 15.69 -4.40
CA GLY A 158 -12.25 16.43 -3.47
C GLY A 158 -11.75 17.75 -4.04
N THR A 159 -11.74 18.80 -3.23
CA THR A 159 -11.42 20.18 -3.68
C THR A 159 -10.22 20.80 -2.99
N GLY A 160 -9.62 20.10 -2.04
CA GLY A 160 -8.45 20.61 -1.32
C GLY A 160 -8.14 19.86 -0.03
N GLY A 161 -7.21 20.44 0.74
CA GLY A 161 -6.74 19.85 1.99
C GLY A 161 -5.98 18.56 1.77
N GLY A 162 -4.69 18.66 1.43
CA GLY A 162 -3.81 17.48 1.37
C GLY A 162 -3.77 16.75 2.70
N HIS A 163 -3.87 15.42 2.68
CA HIS A 163 -3.81 14.55 3.84
C HIS A 163 -3.06 13.27 3.50
N TYR A 164 -2.45 12.66 4.51
CA TYR A 164 -1.77 11.39 4.35
C TYR A 164 -2.37 10.35 5.29
N ALA A 165 -2.51 9.13 4.76
CA ALA A 165 -2.93 7.95 5.48
C ALA A 165 -2.11 6.74 5.00
N VAL A 166 -2.23 5.58 5.66
CA VAL A 166 -1.48 4.37 5.29
C VAL A 166 -2.42 3.33 4.72
N ILE A 167 -2.17 2.89 3.50
CA ILE A 167 -2.80 1.69 2.95
C ILE A 167 -2.19 0.48 3.63
N CYS A 168 -3.00 -0.26 4.38
CA CYS A 168 -2.64 -1.48 5.08
C CYS A 168 -3.10 -2.74 4.33
N GLY A 169 -4.12 -2.60 3.48
CA GLY A 169 -4.70 -3.73 2.77
C GLY A 169 -5.82 -3.30 1.83
N TYR A 170 -6.54 -4.29 1.32
CA TYR A 170 -7.66 -4.07 0.43
C TYR A 170 -8.69 -5.21 0.53
N THR A 171 -9.92 -4.90 0.11
CA THR A 171 -11.02 -5.83 -0.11
C THR A 171 -11.46 -5.75 -1.59
N ASP A 172 -12.54 -6.41 -1.96
CA ASP A 172 -13.10 -6.31 -3.31
C ASP A 172 -13.63 -4.89 -3.64
N SER A 173 -13.94 -4.06 -2.62
CA SER A 173 -14.60 -2.76 -2.82
C SER A 173 -13.95 -1.58 -2.10
N ALA A 174 -12.93 -1.82 -1.27
CA ALA A 174 -12.34 -0.79 -0.40
C ALA A 174 -10.86 -1.03 -0.13
N TRP A 175 -10.15 0.06 0.16
CA TRP A 175 -8.86 0.04 0.84
C TRP A 175 -9.06 -0.14 2.34
N VAL A 176 -8.17 -0.91 2.99
CA VAL A 176 -8.05 -0.93 4.45
C VAL A 176 -6.97 0.06 4.85
N VAL A 177 -7.35 1.07 5.63
CA VAL A 177 -6.55 2.27 5.86
C VAL A 177 -6.33 2.54 7.33
N ASN A 178 -5.12 2.90 7.71
CA ASN A 178 -4.84 3.60 8.95
C ASN A 178 -4.78 5.10 8.66
N ASP A 179 -5.81 5.85 9.08
CA ASP A 179 -5.87 7.30 8.94
C ASP A 179 -5.47 7.97 10.26
N PRO A 180 -4.35 8.70 10.33
CA PRO A 180 -3.87 9.28 11.59
C PRO A 180 -4.76 10.38 12.15
N TYR A 181 -5.69 10.94 11.38
CA TYR A 181 -6.61 11.96 11.87
C TYR A 181 -7.95 11.40 12.37
N GLY A 182 -8.37 10.23 11.88
CA GLY A 182 -9.63 9.60 12.22
C GLY A 182 -10.42 9.16 10.98
N ASP A 183 -11.73 8.96 11.13
CA ASP A 183 -12.62 8.53 10.06
C ASP A 183 -13.11 9.72 9.21
N CYS A 184 -12.73 9.75 7.94
CA CYS A 184 -13.10 10.80 7.00
C CYS A 184 -14.44 10.49 6.32
N ASP A 185 -15.32 11.49 6.22
CA ASP A 185 -16.46 11.45 5.29
C ASP A 185 -15.95 11.55 3.85
N LEU A 186 -15.86 10.42 3.19
CA LEU A 186 -15.36 10.35 1.82
C LEU A 186 -16.33 10.92 0.78
N VAL A 187 -17.59 11.14 1.13
CA VAL A 187 -18.60 11.70 0.20
C VAL A 187 -18.55 13.22 0.22
N ASN A 188 -18.64 13.82 1.42
CA ASN A 188 -18.71 15.27 1.59
C ASN A 188 -17.37 15.90 1.97
N GLY A 189 -16.44 15.09 2.42
CA GLY A 189 -15.13 15.52 2.91
C GLY A 189 -15.13 15.94 4.37
N GLY A 190 -13.93 15.99 4.95
CA GLY A 190 -13.74 16.35 6.37
C GLY A 190 -13.87 15.17 7.32
N TYR A 191 -13.79 15.46 8.62
CA TYR A 191 -13.71 14.46 9.70
C TYR A 191 -14.81 14.67 10.75
N PRO A 192 -16.07 14.42 10.41
CA PRO A 192 -17.19 14.53 11.36
C PRO A 192 -17.33 13.30 12.26
N GLY A 193 -16.66 12.20 11.90
CA GLY A 193 -16.81 10.88 12.50
C GLY A 193 -15.87 10.61 13.66
N SER A 194 -15.57 9.33 13.85
CA SER A 194 -14.68 8.84 14.91
C SER A 194 -13.27 9.38 14.78
N VAL A 195 -12.65 9.69 15.93
CA VAL A 195 -11.22 10.01 15.99
C VAL A 195 -10.31 8.77 15.87
N ASN A 196 -10.89 7.56 15.95
CA ASN A 196 -10.17 6.32 15.71
C ASN A 196 -10.11 6.03 14.22
N GLY A 197 -8.93 6.13 13.66
CA GLY A 197 -8.67 5.90 12.22
C GLY A 197 -8.01 4.55 11.92
N LYS A 198 -8.05 3.59 12.87
CA LYS A 198 -7.40 2.28 12.69
C LYS A 198 -8.23 1.37 11.80
N MET A 199 -7.61 0.81 10.76
CA MET A 199 -8.17 -0.22 9.88
C MET A 199 -9.57 0.13 9.32
N LEU A 200 -9.72 1.37 8.87
CA LEU A 200 -10.95 1.86 8.23
C LEU A 200 -11.10 1.28 6.81
N ASN A 201 -12.35 1.10 6.38
CA ASN A 201 -12.64 0.72 5.00
C ASN A 201 -13.00 1.95 4.17
N TYR A 202 -12.07 2.41 3.32
CA TYR A 202 -12.28 3.52 2.40
C TYR A 202 -12.63 2.99 1.01
N SER A 203 -13.90 3.18 0.59
CA SER A 203 -14.40 2.63 -0.68
C SER A 203 -13.62 3.16 -1.87
N TYR A 204 -13.29 2.28 -2.81
CA TYR A 204 -12.62 2.66 -4.07
C TYR A 204 -13.38 3.78 -4.81
N LYS A 205 -14.72 3.68 -4.83
CA LYS A 205 -15.59 4.66 -5.49
C LYS A 205 -15.37 6.09 -5.00
N ASN A 206 -15.23 6.28 -3.69
CA ASN A 206 -15.18 7.61 -3.10
C ASN A 206 -13.75 8.07 -2.79
N TRP A 207 -12.82 7.13 -2.59
CA TRP A 207 -11.44 7.47 -2.23
C TRP A 207 -10.52 7.61 -3.45
N ASN A 208 -10.57 6.71 -4.44
CA ASN A 208 -9.68 6.79 -5.59
C ASN A 208 -9.74 8.14 -6.33
N PRO A 209 -10.91 8.76 -6.56
CA PRO A 209 -10.97 10.08 -7.18
C PRO A 209 -10.33 11.20 -6.36
N ARG A 210 -10.19 11.00 -5.03
CA ARG A 210 -9.51 11.94 -4.14
C ARG A 210 -7.99 11.78 -4.14
N TRP A 211 -7.51 10.66 -4.61
CA TRP A 211 -6.09 10.29 -4.68
C TRP A 211 -5.51 10.48 -6.09
N GLU A 212 -6.20 10.01 -7.11
CA GLU A 212 -5.83 10.17 -8.53
C GLU A 212 -6.43 11.48 -9.09
N VAL A 213 -6.08 12.61 -8.45
CA VAL A 213 -6.76 13.91 -8.68
C VAL A 213 -6.56 14.48 -10.08
N ASP A 214 -5.46 14.16 -10.74
CA ASP A 214 -5.13 14.60 -12.10
C ASP A 214 -5.44 13.50 -13.14
N GLY A 215 -6.22 12.49 -12.76
CA GLY A 215 -6.61 11.35 -13.59
C GLY A 215 -5.89 10.05 -13.22
N PRO A 216 -6.13 8.98 -13.97
CA PRO A 216 -5.54 7.67 -13.69
C PRO A 216 -4.01 7.68 -13.63
N SER A 217 -3.44 6.96 -12.68
CA SER A 217 -1.99 6.85 -12.46
C SER A 217 -1.30 8.16 -12.07
N THR A 218 -1.98 9.02 -11.32
CA THR A 218 -1.41 10.28 -10.78
C THR A 218 -1.34 10.31 -9.26
N GLY A 219 -1.64 9.21 -8.59
CA GLY A 219 -1.66 9.11 -7.14
C GLY A 219 -0.29 9.32 -6.50
N TRP A 220 -0.27 10.03 -5.37
CA TRP A 220 0.94 10.26 -4.59
C TRP A 220 1.11 9.19 -3.52
N TYR A 221 2.31 8.61 -3.43
CA TYR A 221 2.62 7.62 -2.39
C TYR A 221 4.11 7.58 -2.08
N VAL A 222 4.45 6.97 -0.94
CA VAL A 222 5.85 6.66 -0.60
C VAL A 222 6.03 5.16 -0.66
N ASP A 223 6.86 4.70 -1.60
CA ASP A 223 7.31 3.31 -1.65
C ASP A 223 8.36 3.09 -0.57
N ILE A 224 8.09 2.18 0.38
CA ILE A 224 8.95 1.95 1.56
C ILE A 224 9.14 0.46 1.75
N TRP A 225 10.41 0.04 1.89
CA TRP A 225 10.72 -1.35 2.24
C TRP A 225 11.98 -1.46 3.10
N ASP A 226 12.09 -2.57 3.81
CA ASP A 226 13.32 -2.89 4.54
C ASP A 226 14.25 -3.71 3.62
N PRO A 227 15.39 -3.19 3.16
CA PRO A 227 16.29 -3.91 2.27
C PRO A 227 16.94 -5.15 2.93
N ALA A 228 16.88 -5.26 4.26
CA ALA A 228 17.35 -6.43 5.00
C ALA A 228 16.32 -7.57 5.07
N LYS A 229 15.05 -7.28 4.74
CA LYS A 229 13.96 -8.27 4.71
C LYS A 229 13.60 -8.53 3.25
N LYS A 230 14.07 -9.65 2.72
CA LYS A 230 13.72 -10.15 1.38
C LYS A 230 12.56 -11.11 1.45
#